data_75c10cf78a55f25b812e82687847bb84
#
_entry.id   75c10cf78a55f25b812e82687847bb84
#
_cell.length_a   1.000
_cell.length_b   1.000
_cell.length_c   1.000
_cell.angle_alpha   90.00
_cell.angle_beta   90.00
_cell.angle_gamma   90.00
#
_symmetry.space_group_name_H-M   'P 1'
#
loop_
_entity.id
_entity.type
_entity.pdbx_description
1 polymer ?
#
loop_
_entity_poly.entity_id
_entity_poly.type
_entity_poly.pdbx_seq_one_letter_code
_entity_poly.pdbx_strand_id
1 'polypeptide(L)'
;SDSPLVHKLQDLGDALRIQETDAARAMAAILSREPQFDMHDFVATCRRDVPHILGAYLRADLPSLKAAHVAPELLERLGAMMRVWLAEGTVMDSNVLDVADLEVVEVKFVGTAPMIVLQFTVQQINCVRDQLGVVVEGAADDVQSVYYAWAMEQVPPVANDHEARATWRLRDLMVRGMHAIT
;
A
#
# COMPACT_ATOMS: atom_id res chain seq x y z
N SER A 1 34.80 32.99 0.24
CA SER A 1 34.39 32.71 1.62
C SER A 1 33.23 31.75 1.63
N ASP A 2 33.56 30.50 1.90
CA ASP A 2 32.57 29.43 1.97
C ASP A 2 31.80 29.54 3.29
N SER A 3 30.61 30.11 3.24
CA SER A 3 29.72 30.16 4.40
C SER A 3 29.12 28.79 4.66
N PRO A 4 28.98 28.34 5.93
CA PRO A 4 28.29 27.09 6.25
C PRO A 4 26.88 26.96 5.70
N LEU A 5 26.23 28.10 5.48
CA LEU A 5 24.89 28.19 4.90
C LEU A 5 24.90 27.80 3.40
N VAL A 6 25.92 28.20 2.66
CA VAL A 6 26.08 27.86 1.24
C VAL A 6 26.30 26.37 1.05
N HIS A 7 27.14 25.74 1.88
CA HIS A 7 27.35 24.29 1.85
C HIS A 7 26.06 23.54 2.15
N LYS A 8 25.29 23.97 3.16
CA LYS A 8 24.02 23.34 3.52
C LYS A 8 22.96 23.43 2.40
N LEU A 9 22.94 24.56 1.69
CA LEU A 9 22.05 24.74 0.53
C LEU A 9 22.47 23.90 -0.67
N GLN A 10 23.78 23.74 -0.89
CA GLN A 10 24.33 22.86 -1.92
C GLN A 10 24.01 21.40 -1.63
N ASP A 11 24.21 20.93 -0.38
CA ASP A 11 23.91 19.58 0.04
C ASP A 11 22.42 19.24 -0.13
N LEU A 12 21.53 20.17 0.20
CA LEU A 12 20.08 20.02 -0.03
C LEU A 12 19.75 19.96 -1.51
N GLY A 13 20.36 20.80 -2.33
CA GLY A 13 20.20 20.79 -3.77
C GLY A 13 20.66 19.49 -4.42
N ASP A 14 21.79 18.97 -3.98
CA ASP A 14 22.33 17.69 -4.45
C ASP A 14 21.49 16.51 -4.00
N ALA A 15 20.97 16.51 -2.77
CA ALA A 15 20.05 15.48 -2.27
C ALA A 15 18.74 15.46 -3.07
N LEU A 16 18.17 16.61 -3.40
CA LEU A 16 16.97 16.70 -4.24
C LEU A 16 17.23 16.22 -5.66
N ARG A 17 18.37 16.53 -6.26
CA ARG A 17 18.76 16.04 -7.59
C ARG A 17 18.93 14.53 -7.62
N ILE A 18 19.50 13.93 -6.57
CA ILE A 18 19.64 12.47 -6.44
C ILE A 18 18.27 11.80 -6.40
N GLN A 19 17.32 12.34 -5.62
CA GLN A 19 15.95 11.81 -5.55
C GLN A 19 15.24 11.90 -6.89
N GLU A 20 15.32 13.03 -7.60
CA GLU A 20 14.73 13.19 -8.94
C GLU A 20 15.35 12.21 -9.93
N THR A 21 16.66 11.99 -9.87
CA THR A 21 17.36 11.06 -10.76
C THR A 21 16.93 9.61 -10.48
N ASP A 22 16.80 9.21 -9.24
CA ASP A 22 16.34 7.86 -8.88
C ASP A 22 14.88 7.62 -9.27
N ALA A 23 14.01 8.59 -9.06
CA ALA A 23 12.61 8.54 -9.51
C ALA A 23 12.53 8.44 -11.05
N ALA A 24 13.31 9.23 -11.77
CA ALA A 24 13.33 9.19 -13.23
C ALA A 24 13.84 7.84 -13.77
N ARG A 25 14.86 7.25 -13.13
CA ARG A 25 15.38 5.92 -13.48
C ARG A 25 14.35 4.82 -13.21
N ALA A 26 13.66 4.89 -12.08
CA ALA A 26 12.60 3.96 -11.73
C ALA A 26 11.44 4.04 -12.74
N MET A 27 11.00 5.26 -13.11
CA MET A 27 9.99 5.45 -14.14
C MET A 27 10.43 4.92 -15.50
N ALA A 28 11.68 5.14 -15.89
CA ALA A 28 12.22 4.62 -17.13
C ALA A 28 12.21 3.08 -17.14
N ALA A 29 12.53 2.44 -16.01
CA ALA A 29 12.46 0.98 -15.87
C ALA A 29 11.02 0.46 -15.97
N ILE A 30 10.05 1.16 -15.36
CA ILE A 30 8.63 0.82 -15.47
C ILE A 30 8.18 0.86 -16.93
N LEU A 31 8.46 1.95 -17.63
CA LEU A 31 8.09 2.14 -19.04
C LEU A 31 8.82 1.15 -19.97
N SER A 32 10.05 0.76 -19.66
CA SER A 32 10.77 -0.25 -20.40
C SER A 32 10.09 -1.62 -20.38
N ARG A 33 9.51 -1.98 -19.23
CA ARG A 33 8.80 -3.25 -19.04
C ARG A 33 7.34 -3.20 -19.48
N GLU A 34 6.76 -2.02 -19.42
CA GLU A 34 5.36 -1.75 -19.72
C GLU A 34 5.25 -0.43 -20.49
N PRO A 35 5.48 -0.45 -21.82
CA PRO A 35 5.49 0.79 -22.63
C PRO A 35 4.16 1.55 -22.63
N GLN A 36 3.06 0.86 -22.38
CA GLN A 36 1.71 1.44 -22.30
C GLN A 36 1.31 1.87 -20.89
N PHE A 37 2.25 1.85 -19.93
CA PHE A 37 1.97 2.25 -18.56
C PHE A 37 1.45 3.68 -18.49
N ASP A 38 0.33 3.86 -17.83
CA ASP A 38 -0.27 5.16 -17.53
C ASP A 38 -0.48 5.28 -16.03
N MET A 39 0.09 6.33 -15.43
CA MET A 39 0.03 6.53 -13.98
C MET A 39 -1.40 6.79 -13.50
N HIS A 40 -2.20 7.48 -14.28
CA HIS A 40 -3.59 7.77 -13.92
C HIS A 40 -4.42 6.48 -13.85
N ASP A 41 -4.29 5.61 -14.84
CA ASP A 41 -4.96 4.31 -14.87
C ASP A 41 -4.47 3.40 -13.75
N PHE A 42 -3.18 3.43 -13.46
CA PHE A 42 -2.58 2.70 -12.34
C PHE A 42 -3.20 3.13 -11.00
N VAL A 43 -3.26 4.43 -10.73
CA VAL A 43 -3.88 4.98 -9.52
C VAL A 43 -5.36 4.62 -9.43
N ALA A 44 -6.10 4.70 -10.52
CA ALA A 44 -7.51 4.31 -10.56
C ALA A 44 -7.71 2.82 -10.25
N THR A 45 -6.83 1.96 -10.74
CA THR A 45 -6.83 0.53 -10.43
C THR A 45 -6.55 0.29 -8.95
N CYS A 46 -5.53 0.92 -8.39
CA CYS A 46 -5.24 0.82 -6.96
C CYS A 46 -6.42 1.27 -6.10
N ARG A 47 -7.07 2.36 -6.47
CA ARG A 47 -8.26 2.86 -5.75
C ARG A 47 -9.38 1.82 -5.71
N ARG A 48 -9.60 1.06 -6.78
CA ARG A 48 -10.58 -0.02 -6.81
C ARG A 48 -10.17 -1.21 -5.96
N ASP A 49 -8.88 -1.51 -5.90
CA ASP A 49 -8.35 -2.68 -5.19
C ASP A 49 -8.28 -2.49 -3.68
N VAL A 50 -8.12 -1.24 -3.21
CA VAL A 50 -7.99 -0.92 -1.78
C VAL A 50 -9.12 -1.51 -0.93
N PRO A 51 -10.42 -1.28 -1.23
CA PRO A 51 -11.49 -1.83 -0.40
C PRO A 51 -11.51 -3.36 -0.38
N HIS A 52 -11.17 -4.00 -1.48
CA HIS A 52 -11.15 -5.45 -1.58
C HIS A 52 -10.03 -6.07 -0.74
N ILE A 53 -8.83 -5.51 -0.82
CA ILE A 53 -7.67 -6.00 -0.07
C ILE A 53 -7.83 -5.71 1.42
N LEU A 54 -8.20 -4.50 1.81
CA LEU A 54 -8.42 -4.15 3.21
C LEU A 54 -9.59 -4.94 3.81
N GLY A 55 -10.69 -5.08 3.08
CA GLY A 55 -11.84 -5.86 3.51
C GLY A 55 -11.48 -7.33 3.74
N ALA A 56 -10.75 -7.94 2.82
CA ALA A 56 -10.28 -9.31 2.96
C ALA A 56 -9.37 -9.48 4.19
N TYR A 57 -8.45 -8.56 4.41
CA TYR A 57 -7.58 -8.57 5.58
C TYR A 57 -8.38 -8.46 6.88
N LEU A 58 -9.29 -7.50 6.98
CA LEU A 58 -10.11 -7.29 8.18
C LEU A 58 -11.07 -8.45 8.46
N ARG A 59 -11.55 -9.14 7.42
CA ARG A 59 -12.37 -10.36 7.56
C ARG A 59 -11.56 -11.62 7.87
N ALA A 60 -10.23 -11.53 7.91
CA ALA A 60 -9.34 -12.69 7.99
C ALA A 60 -9.56 -13.69 6.84
N ASP A 61 -9.84 -13.18 5.65
CA ASP A 61 -10.09 -13.96 4.43
C ASP A 61 -8.77 -14.15 3.64
N LEU A 62 -7.99 -15.13 4.05
CA LEU A 62 -6.69 -15.44 3.44
C LEU A 62 -6.81 -15.86 1.96
N PRO A 63 -7.78 -16.67 1.54
CA PRO A 63 -7.93 -17.02 0.12
C PRO A 63 -8.11 -15.80 -0.78
N SER A 64 -8.91 -14.82 -0.37
CA SER A 64 -9.11 -13.58 -1.12
C SER A 64 -7.84 -12.74 -1.21
N LEU A 65 -7.06 -12.67 -0.14
CA LEU A 65 -5.75 -12.00 -0.18
C LEU A 65 -4.75 -12.68 -1.11
N LYS A 66 -4.72 -14.01 -1.11
CA LYS A 66 -3.88 -14.78 -2.03
C LYS A 66 -4.23 -14.53 -3.50
N ALA A 67 -5.51 -14.35 -3.80
CA ALA A 67 -6.00 -14.05 -5.14
C ALA A 67 -5.75 -12.60 -5.59
N ALA A 68 -5.41 -11.70 -4.67
CA ALA A 68 -5.35 -10.26 -4.90
C ALA A 68 -3.95 -9.71 -5.27
N HIS A 69 -3.05 -10.54 -5.76
CA HIS A 69 -1.69 -10.13 -6.13
C HIS A 69 -0.94 -9.43 -4.99
N VAL A 70 -0.84 -10.09 -3.86
CA VAL A 70 -0.07 -9.64 -2.70
C VAL A 70 1.27 -10.39 -2.68
N ALA A 71 2.37 -9.68 -2.44
CA ALA A 71 3.69 -10.29 -2.36
C ALA A 71 3.76 -11.35 -1.25
N PRO A 72 4.48 -12.47 -1.46
CA PRO A 72 4.49 -13.59 -0.50
C PRO A 72 4.89 -13.19 0.92
N GLU A 73 5.85 -12.28 1.09
CA GLU A 73 6.32 -11.83 2.39
C GLU A 73 5.27 -11.01 3.14
N LEU A 74 4.55 -10.16 2.41
CA LEU A 74 3.44 -9.41 2.99
C LEU A 74 2.27 -10.34 3.34
N LEU A 75 1.96 -11.27 2.45
CA LEU A 75 0.91 -12.27 2.68
C LEU A 75 1.19 -13.09 3.95
N GLU A 76 2.45 -13.50 4.17
CA GLU A 76 2.87 -14.20 5.38
C GLU A 76 2.65 -13.35 6.64
N ARG A 77 3.07 -12.07 6.60
CA ARG A 77 2.90 -11.13 7.72
C ARG A 77 1.43 -10.87 8.04
N LEU A 78 0.61 -10.56 7.04
CA LEU A 78 -0.82 -10.34 7.22
C LEU A 78 -1.53 -11.62 7.67
N GLY A 79 -1.17 -12.77 7.08
CA GLY A 79 -1.71 -14.06 7.44
C GLY A 79 -1.40 -14.47 8.88
N ALA A 80 -0.24 -14.11 9.41
CA ALA A 80 0.12 -14.34 10.81
C ALA A 80 -0.83 -13.59 11.76
N MET A 81 -1.13 -12.32 11.46
CA MET A 81 -2.08 -11.53 12.26
C MET A 81 -3.50 -12.07 12.15
N MET A 82 -3.93 -12.46 10.95
CA MET A 82 -5.25 -13.06 10.73
C MET A 82 -5.42 -14.36 11.52
N ARG A 83 -4.39 -15.19 11.61
CA ARG A 83 -4.40 -16.42 12.42
C ARG A 83 -4.56 -16.12 13.91
N VAL A 84 -3.94 -15.05 14.41
CA VAL A 84 -4.11 -14.61 15.80
C VAL A 84 -5.57 -14.24 16.05
N TRP A 85 -6.18 -13.45 15.20
CA TRP A 85 -7.59 -13.06 15.34
C TRP A 85 -8.52 -14.28 15.30
N LEU A 86 -8.29 -15.19 14.38
CA LEU A 86 -9.09 -16.42 14.28
C LEU A 86 -8.93 -17.30 15.52
N ALA A 87 -7.71 -17.44 16.06
CA ALA A 87 -7.45 -18.22 17.26
C ALA A 87 -8.09 -17.60 18.51
N GLU A 88 -8.12 -16.28 18.61
CA GLU A 88 -8.76 -15.55 19.72
C GLU A 88 -10.28 -15.41 19.55
N GLY A 89 -10.83 -15.80 18.40
CA GLY A 89 -12.24 -15.58 18.10
C GLY A 89 -12.61 -14.11 17.90
N THR A 90 -11.62 -13.29 17.57
CA THR A 90 -11.78 -11.85 17.34
C THR A 90 -12.32 -11.59 15.94
N VAL A 91 -13.38 -10.79 15.85
CA VAL A 91 -13.99 -10.39 14.60
C VAL A 91 -13.90 -8.87 14.46
N MET A 92 -13.12 -8.44 13.47
CA MET A 92 -12.98 -7.01 13.14
C MET A 92 -14.14 -6.58 12.23
N ASP A 93 -14.61 -5.33 12.39
CA ASP A 93 -15.49 -4.74 11.38
C ASP A 93 -14.71 -4.57 10.07
N SER A 94 -15.26 -5.05 8.97
CA SER A 94 -14.58 -5.09 7.68
C SER A 94 -15.11 -4.06 6.67
N ASN A 95 -15.98 -3.16 7.09
CA ASN A 95 -16.54 -2.15 6.22
C ASN A 95 -15.51 -1.06 5.92
N VAL A 96 -15.22 -0.87 4.65
CA VAL A 96 -14.46 0.25 4.13
C VAL A 96 -15.48 1.26 3.60
N LEU A 97 -15.68 2.35 4.33
CA LEU A 97 -16.74 3.30 4.03
C LEU A 97 -16.37 4.25 2.90
N ASP A 98 -15.11 4.67 2.87
CA ASP A 98 -14.60 5.59 1.86
C ASP A 98 -13.08 5.45 1.73
N VAL A 99 -12.57 5.72 0.52
CA VAL A 99 -11.14 5.84 0.22
C VAL A 99 -10.92 7.22 -0.38
N ALA A 100 -10.15 8.04 0.29
CA ALA A 100 -9.92 9.44 -0.08
C ALA A 100 -8.43 9.75 -0.22
N ASP A 101 -8.14 10.85 -0.92
CA ASP A 101 -6.81 11.46 -1.00
C ASP A 101 -5.71 10.49 -1.49
N LEU A 102 -6.07 9.58 -2.39
CA LEU A 102 -5.12 8.62 -2.94
C LEU A 102 -4.19 9.31 -3.92
N GLU A 103 -2.91 9.32 -3.60
CA GLU A 103 -1.86 9.98 -4.37
C GLU A 103 -0.56 9.17 -4.38
N VAL A 104 0.21 9.34 -5.45
CA VAL A 104 1.58 8.83 -5.54
C VAL A 104 2.50 9.80 -4.80
N VAL A 105 3.26 9.27 -3.86
CA VAL A 105 4.20 10.06 -3.05
C VAL A 105 5.66 9.78 -3.39
N GLU A 106 5.94 8.64 -3.97
CA GLU A 106 7.31 8.24 -4.31
C GLU A 106 7.32 7.20 -5.43
N VAL A 107 8.31 7.30 -6.30
CA VAL A 107 8.69 6.25 -7.26
C VAL A 107 10.16 5.96 -7.06
N LYS A 108 10.52 4.70 -6.81
CA LYS A 108 11.89 4.31 -6.46
C LYS A 108 12.20 2.87 -6.82
N PHE A 109 13.46 2.50 -6.72
CA PHE A 109 13.87 1.10 -6.69
C PHE A 109 13.94 0.58 -5.26
N VAL A 110 13.53 -0.68 -5.08
CA VAL A 110 13.89 -1.49 -3.92
C VAL A 110 14.61 -2.73 -4.45
N GLY A 111 15.93 -2.79 -4.24
CA GLY A 111 16.78 -3.71 -4.96
C GLY A 111 16.74 -3.42 -6.47
N THR A 112 16.30 -4.38 -7.26
CA THR A 112 16.12 -4.25 -8.72
C THR A 112 14.68 -4.01 -9.14
N ALA A 113 13.77 -3.93 -8.19
CA ALA A 113 12.34 -3.78 -8.46
C ALA A 113 11.92 -2.31 -8.43
N PRO A 114 11.32 -1.78 -9.51
CA PRO A 114 10.67 -0.49 -9.46
C PRO A 114 9.43 -0.56 -8.57
N MET A 115 9.25 0.45 -7.74
CA MET A 115 8.12 0.56 -6.82
C MET A 115 7.46 1.91 -6.90
N ILE A 116 6.15 1.90 -6.79
CA ILE A 116 5.33 3.11 -6.64
C ILE A 116 4.71 3.09 -5.26
N VAL A 117 4.98 4.13 -4.47
CA VAL A 117 4.43 4.30 -3.14
C VAL A 117 3.22 5.23 -3.19
N LEU A 118 2.12 4.77 -2.66
CA LEU A 118 0.86 5.48 -2.57
C LEU A 118 0.55 5.81 -1.12
N GLN A 119 -0.07 6.97 -0.89
CA GLN A 119 -0.71 7.31 0.37
C GLN A 119 -2.19 7.57 0.15
N PHE A 120 -3.01 7.20 1.12
CA PHE A 120 -4.45 7.44 1.09
C PHE A 120 -5.05 7.35 2.48
N THR A 121 -6.25 7.85 2.61
CA THR A 121 -7.05 7.80 3.84
C THR A 121 -8.25 6.90 3.63
N VAL A 122 -8.53 6.05 4.60
CA VAL A 122 -9.70 5.16 4.59
C VAL A 122 -10.56 5.46 5.79
N GLN A 123 -11.86 5.61 5.57
CA GLN A 123 -12.83 5.62 6.65
C GLN A 123 -13.24 4.19 6.96
N GLN A 124 -12.97 3.78 8.18
CA GLN A 124 -13.23 2.44 8.70
C GLN A 124 -13.99 2.52 10.01
N ILE A 125 -14.62 1.42 10.41
CA ILE A 125 -15.32 1.31 11.68
C ILE A 125 -14.41 0.60 12.69
N ASN A 126 -14.13 1.27 13.80
CA ASN A 126 -13.41 0.68 14.93
C ASN A 126 -14.40 -0.07 15.82
N CYS A 127 -14.65 -1.32 15.46
CA CYS A 127 -15.53 -2.20 16.22
C CYS A 127 -14.98 -3.62 16.17
N VAL A 128 -14.62 -4.14 17.33
CA VAL A 128 -14.14 -5.51 17.49
C VAL A 128 -15.16 -6.28 18.28
N ARG A 129 -15.53 -7.46 17.79
CA ARG A 129 -16.48 -8.37 18.42
C ARG A 129 -15.81 -9.68 18.79
N ASP A 130 -16.38 -10.35 19.79
CA ASP A 130 -16.02 -11.73 20.11
C ASP A 130 -16.78 -12.71 19.20
N GLN A 131 -16.56 -14.02 19.41
CA GLN A 131 -17.22 -15.10 18.65
C GLN A 131 -18.75 -15.09 18.81
N LEU A 132 -19.28 -14.50 19.88
CA LEU A 132 -20.72 -14.40 20.15
C LEU A 132 -21.35 -13.14 19.57
N GLY A 133 -20.55 -12.29 18.91
CA GLY A 133 -21.01 -11.04 18.34
C GLY A 133 -21.07 -9.87 19.32
N VAL A 134 -20.55 -10.04 20.54
CA VAL A 134 -20.52 -8.98 21.55
C VAL A 134 -19.35 -8.03 21.25
N VAL A 135 -19.62 -6.73 21.28
CA VAL A 135 -18.59 -5.70 21.10
C VAL A 135 -17.66 -5.70 22.30
N VAL A 136 -16.37 -5.94 22.07
CA VAL A 136 -15.32 -5.96 23.10
C VAL A 136 -14.38 -4.77 23.01
N GLU A 137 -14.35 -4.07 21.87
CA GLU A 137 -13.58 -2.84 21.64
C GLU A 137 -14.29 -1.95 20.63
N GLY A 138 -14.22 -0.63 20.86
CA GLY A 138 -14.85 0.34 19.98
C GLY A 138 -16.37 0.33 20.03
N ALA A 139 -16.99 0.71 18.93
CA ALA A 139 -18.45 0.74 18.77
C ALA A 139 -18.84 0.63 17.29
N ALA A 140 -20.05 0.19 17.01
CA ALA A 140 -20.54 0.01 15.63
C ALA A 140 -20.63 1.34 14.84
N ASP A 141 -20.66 2.47 15.53
CA ASP A 141 -20.70 3.83 14.97
C ASP A 141 -19.39 4.61 15.18
N ASP A 142 -18.33 3.96 15.69
CA ASP A 142 -17.02 4.58 15.87
C ASP A 142 -16.27 4.61 14.53
N VAL A 143 -16.50 5.66 13.73
CA VAL A 143 -15.83 5.85 12.45
C VAL A 143 -14.46 6.47 12.67
N GLN A 144 -13.44 5.84 12.10
CA GLN A 144 -12.05 6.26 12.16
C GLN A 144 -11.53 6.61 10.77
N SER A 145 -10.73 7.68 10.66
CA SER A 145 -9.87 7.91 9.51
C SER A 145 -8.55 7.21 9.72
N VAL A 146 -8.21 6.28 8.85
CA VAL A 146 -6.96 5.52 8.90
C VAL A 146 -6.07 5.90 7.72
N TYR A 147 -4.84 6.30 8.01
CA TYR A 147 -3.88 6.75 7.00
C TYR A 147 -2.97 5.59 6.63
N TYR A 148 -2.96 5.23 5.35
CA TYR A 148 -2.17 4.14 4.81
C TYR A 148 -1.07 4.62 3.88
N ALA A 149 0.03 3.87 3.87
CA ALA A 149 1.00 3.86 2.78
C ALA A 149 1.06 2.46 2.17
N TRP A 150 0.97 2.38 0.84
CA TRP A 150 1.10 1.16 0.06
C TRP A 150 2.30 1.24 -0.86
N ALA A 151 3.11 0.20 -0.87
CA ALA A 151 4.19 0.02 -1.83
C ALA A 151 3.78 -1.01 -2.88
N MET A 152 3.64 -0.57 -4.12
CA MET A 152 3.32 -1.41 -5.27
C MET A 152 4.60 -1.73 -6.04
N GLU A 153 4.88 -3.00 -6.24
CA GLU A 153 6.06 -3.50 -6.93
C GLU A 153 5.71 -3.97 -8.34
N GLN A 154 6.46 -3.52 -9.33
CA GLN A 154 6.35 -4.07 -10.66
C GLN A 154 7.10 -5.39 -10.75
N VAL A 155 6.39 -6.45 -11.11
CA VAL A 155 6.96 -7.78 -11.33
C VAL A 155 7.27 -7.93 -12.81
N PRO A 156 8.52 -8.29 -13.18
CA PRO A 156 8.87 -8.46 -14.59
C PRO A 156 8.05 -9.59 -15.23
N PRO A 157 7.87 -9.54 -16.56
CA PRO A 157 7.26 -10.64 -17.28
C PRO A 157 8.03 -11.95 -17.08
N VAL A 158 7.33 -13.06 -17.14
CA VAL A 158 7.97 -14.39 -17.06
C VAL A 158 8.93 -14.56 -18.23
N ALA A 159 10.16 -14.99 -17.94
CA ALA A 159 11.18 -15.23 -18.96
C ALA A 159 10.70 -16.28 -19.98
N ASN A 160 10.97 -16.03 -21.26
CA ASN A 160 10.61 -16.88 -22.40
C ASN A 160 9.12 -16.99 -22.73
N ASP A 161 8.28 -16.15 -22.13
CA ASP A 161 6.89 -16.01 -22.52
C ASP A 161 6.72 -14.67 -23.27
N HIS A 162 6.58 -14.75 -24.60
CA HIS A 162 6.46 -13.57 -25.47
C HIS A 162 5.13 -12.81 -25.29
N GLU A 163 4.14 -13.43 -24.66
CA GLU A 163 2.85 -12.83 -24.34
C GLU A 163 2.78 -12.31 -22.90
N ALA A 164 3.75 -12.69 -22.06
CA ALA A 164 3.79 -12.27 -20.67
C ALA A 164 4.00 -10.75 -20.56
N ARG A 165 3.22 -10.15 -19.69
CA ARG A 165 3.29 -8.71 -19.40
C ARG A 165 3.80 -8.50 -17.98
N ALA A 166 4.41 -7.35 -17.74
CA ALA A 166 4.69 -6.90 -16.38
C ALA A 166 3.37 -6.80 -15.59
N THR A 167 3.42 -7.23 -14.34
CA THR A 167 2.28 -7.15 -13.43
C THR A 167 2.66 -6.35 -12.19
N TRP A 168 1.66 -5.90 -11.46
CA TRP A 168 1.87 -5.17 -10.21
C TRP A 168 1.36 -6.00 -9.04
N ARG A 169 2.09 -5.94 -7.91
CA ARG A 169 1.65 -6.58 -6.68
C ARG A 169 1.89 -5.68 -5.47
N LEU A 170 1.06 -5.83 -4.46
CA LEU A 170 1.22 -5.14 -3.19
C LEU A 170 2.41 -5.75 -2.43
N ARG A 171 3.48 -4.98 -2.31
CA ARG A 171 4.73 -5.39 -1.65
C ARG A 171 4.72 -5.09 -0.16
N ASP A 172 4.14 -3.98 0.22
CA ASP A 172 4.06 -3.55 1.61
C ASP A 172 2.84 -2.67 1.86
N LEU A 173 2.37 -2.72 3.09
CA LEU A 173 1.21 -1.99 3.59
C LEU A 173 1.55 -1.50 4.99
N MET A 174 1.34 -0.22 5.24
CA MET A 174 1.68 0.41 6.50
C MET A 174 0.58 1.36 6.95
N VAL A 175 0.19 1.27 8.22
CA VAL A 175 -0.65 2.28 8.86
C VAL A 175 0.23 3.42 9.36
N ARG A 176 -0.03 4.63 8.90
CA ARG A 176 0.71 5.84 9.29
C ARG A 176 0.10 6.56 10.48
N GLY A 177 -1.17 6.35 10.73
CA GLY A 177 -1.90 6.97 11.82
C GLY A 177 -3.39 6.71 11.71
N MET A 178 -4.12 7.05 12.76
CA MET A 178 -5.58 7.00 12.77
C MET A 178 -6.13 8.03 13.75
N HIS A 179 -7.33 8.55 13.47
CA HIS A 179 -8.07 9.39 14.40
C HIS A 179 -9.58 9.22 14.22
N ALA A 180 -10.31 9.43 15.31
CA ALA A 180 -11.76 9.41 15.28
C ALA A 180 -12.30 10.59 14.47
N ILE A 181 -13.36 10.36 13.72
CA ILE A 181 -14.15 11.43 13.09
C ILE A 181 -15.13 11.94 14.11
N THR A 182 -15.02 13.23 14.43
CA THR A 182 -15.92 13.93 15.36
C THR A 182 -17.01 14.68 14.61
#